data_d4961c2d161c2690cdbd1375fc36a443
#
_entry.id   d4961c2d161c2690cdbd1375fc36a443
#
_cell.length_a   1.000
_cell.length_b   1.000
_cell.length_c   1.000
_cell.angle_alpha   90.00
_cell.angle_beta   90.00
_cell.angle_gamma   90.00
#
_symmetry.space_group_name_H-M   'P 1'
#
loop_
_entity.id
_entity.type
_entity.pdbx_description
1 polymer ?
#
loop_
_entity_poly.entity_id
_entity_poly.type
_entity_poly.pdbx_seq_one_letter_code
_entity_poly.pdbx_strand_id
1 'polypeptide(L)'
;DLHLVIRRQRQMCIRGRAKIPLVATNQVRFMEEEEFEAHETRVCIQAGNVLSDPSRKKNYLSTQYFKSTDEMFELFEDIPEALENSYLISQKCNLVIELGKYILPDFETPNGETEDDYLKKISVEGLHKIFGDEVKEDYFSRLDFELSVIQKMGYSGYFLIVADFVNWAKENDVPVGPGRGSGAGSLVAYAIGITGLDPIKYDLLFERFLNPDRISNPDFDIDFCKDGREKVIEYVTNKYGQDSVAQISTLGTMAARAVVRDVARAQGKSYSLADRLAKLIPFHPDMTLKTALQNKELKQAIKNDEDAEEIIEMSQKLEGLSRNVGKHAAGVVMAPSKITDFSALYLDEETGAVSTQYDMKDIELVGLQKFDFLGLKTLTIMKNALKLINQNRQTLKLDPINLDDLPLDDSKTYQLLQKGLTTAVFQLESRGIKEYIVKLKPNNFEDIITLIALYRPGPLEMNMVETYIERKHGREEFSYGDESVEKILDKTHGVIVYQEQVMQLAQEFSGFTLGEADILRRAMGKKIASEMEEQKEPFITGAIETVSYTHLRAHET
;
A
#
# COMPACT_ATOMS: atom_id res chain seq x y z
N ASP A 1 -46.91 -3.97 20.45
CA ASP A 1 -45.88 -3.41 21.32
C ASP A 1 -46.26 -1.95 21.67
N LEU A 2 -46.68 -1.74 22.93
CA LEU A 2 -47.24 -0.47 23.40
C LEU A 2 -46.26 0.73 23.22
N HIS A 3 -44.97 0.46 23.30
CA HIS A 3 -43.93 1.49 23.11
C HIS A 3 -43.82 1.98 21.66
N LEU A 4 -44.01 1.11 20.69
CA LEU A 4 -44.02 1.48 19.27
C LEU A 4 -45.26 2.29 18.92
N VAL A 5 -46.44 1.92 19.45
CA VAL A 5 -47.70 2.65 19.26
C VAL A 5 -47.61 4.05 19.85
N ILE A 6 -47.07 4.22 21.07
CA ILE A 6 -46.89 5.53 21.72
C ILE A 6 -45.90 6.41 20.96
N ARG A 7 -44.79 5.84 20.42
CA ARG A 7 -43.84 6.59 19.58
C ARG A 7 -44.49 7.06 18.27
N ARG A 8 -45.24 6.20 17.60
CA ARG A 8 -45.97 6.55 16.37
C ARG A 8 -46.96 7.68 16.63
N GLN A 9 -47.81 7.57 17.66
CA GLN A 9 -48.76 8.62 18.03
C GLN A 9 -48.08 9.95 18.35
N ARG A 10 -46.94 9.93 19.06
CA ARG A 10 -46.16 11.14 19.39
C ARG A 10 -45.58 11.79 18.13
N GLN A 11 -45.07 11.02 17.17
CA GLN A 11 -44.59 11.53 15.91
C GLN A 11 -45.70 12.11 15.03
N MET A 12 -46.87 11.50 15.01
CA MET A 12 -48.05 12.03 14.32
C MET A 12 -48.53 13.34 14.91
N CYS A 13 -48.51 13.50 16.23
CA CYS A 13 -48.82 14.77 16.90
C CYS A 13 -47.83 15.89 16.60
N ILE A 14 -46.54 15.58 16.52
CA ILE A 14 -45.49 16.53 16.13
C ILE A 14 -45.68 16.95 14.67
N ARG A 15 -45.96 16.03 13.77
CA ARG A 15 -46.28 16.31 12.36
C ARG A 15 -47.45 17.28 12.23
N GLY A 16 -48.56 16.98 12.90
CA GLY A 16 -49.76 17.80 12.82
C GLY A 16 -49.50 19.27 13.22
N ARG A 17 -48.64 19.51 14.21
CA ARG A 17 -48.23 20.86 14.63
C ARG A 17 -47.22 21.50 13.69
N ALA A 18 -46.25 20.75 13.19
CA ALA A 18 -45.13 21.25 12.35
C ALA A 18 -45.44 21.26 10.85
N LYS A 19 -46.53 20.62 10.43
CA LYS A 19 -46.89 20.39 8.98
C LYS A 19 -45.77 19.77 8.16
N ILE A 20 -44.96 18.90 8.78
CA ILE A 20 -43.83 18.21 8.11
C ILE A 20 -44.33 16.85 7.63
N PRO A 21 -44.02 16.45 6.34
CA PRO A 21 -44.32 15.12 5.84
C PRO A 21 -43.64 14.03 6.67
N LEU A 22 -44.34 12.92 6.92
CA LEU A 22 -43.75 11.72 7.52
C LEU A 22 -43.11 10.85 6.45
N VAL A 23 -42.05 10.11 6.83
CA VAL A 23 -41.38 9.15 5.99
C VAL A 23 -41.32 7.81 6.72
N ALA A 24 -41.68 6.74 6.02
CA ALA A 24 -41.52 5.37 6.52
C ALA A 24 -40.06 4.97 6.41
N THR A 25 -39.47 4.50 7.49
CA THR A 25 -38.10 3.96 7.52
C THR A 25 -38.04 2.66 8.32
N ASN A 26 -37.15 1.77 7.95
CA ASN A 26 -36.77 0.62 8.75
C ASN A 26 -35.28 0.76 9.12
N GLN A 27 -34.94 0.57 10.40
CA GLN A 27 -33.55 0.58 10.83
C GLN A 27 -32.85 -0.74 10.43
N VAL A 28 -32.60 -0.92 9.16
CA VAL A 28 -31.94 -2.13 8.62
C VAL A 28 -30.54 -2.28 9.21
N ARG A 29 -30.21 -3.49 9.68
CA ARG A 29 -28.92 -3.87 10.25
C ARG A 29 -28.33 -5.10 9.60
N PHE A 30 -29.15 -5.94 8.98
CA PHE A 30 -28.79 -7.17 8.28
C PHE A 30 -29.82 -7.43 7.17
N MET A 31 -29.53 -8.34 6.26
CA MET A 31 -30.33 -8.54 5.05
C MET A 31 -31.56 -9.40 5.32
N GLU A 32 -31.38 -10.56 5.94
CA GLU A 32 -32.44 -11.54 6.18
C GLU A 32 -32.68 -11.72 7.68
N GLU A 33 -33.89 -12.11 8.10
CA GLU A 33 -34.25 -12.27 9.51
C GLU A 33 -33.34 -13.29 10.22
N GLU A 34 -32.94 -14.35 9.54
CA GLU A 34 -32.08 -15.43 10.03
C GLU A 34 -30.65 -14.97 10.33
N GLU A 35 -30.24 -13.78 9.83
CA GLU A 35 -28.92 -13.22 10.09
C GLU A 35 -28.83 -12.48 11.43
N PHE A 36 -29.92 -12.38 12.18
CA PHE A 36 -29.94 -11.70 13.48
C PHE A 36 -28.88 -12.22 14.44
N GLU A 37 -28.70 -13.54 14.53
CA GLU A 37 -27.68 -14.15 15.40
C GLU A 37 -26.26 -13.81 14.94
N ALA A 38 -26.00 -13.76 13.64
CA ALA A 38 -24.73 -13.35 13.08
C ALA A 38 -24.43 -11.86 13.39
N HIS A 39 -25.45 -11.00 13.30
CA HIS A 39 -25.36 -9.60 13.70
C HIS A 39 -25.04 -9.43 15.19
N GLU A 40 -25.74 -10.14 16.08
CA GLU A 40 -25.46 -10.13 17.51
C GLU A 40 -24.07 -10.66 17.85
N THR A 41 -23.61 -11.70 17.15
CA THR A 41 -22.25 -12.23 17.27
C THR A 41 -21.21 -11.16 16.88
N ARG A 42 -21.43 -10.44 15.78
CA ARG A 42 -20.57 -9.33 15.35
C ARG A 42 -20.51 -8.22 16.40
N VAL A 43 -21.66 -7.85 17.00
CA VAL A 43 -21.73 -6.85 18.09
C VAL A 43 -20.93 -7.32 19.30
N CYS A 44 -21.04 -8.60 19.68
CA CYS A 44 -20.26 -9.18 20.78
C CYS A 44 -18.76 -9.21 20.47
N ILE A 45 -18.37 -9.49 19.24
CA ILE A 45 -16.95 -9.45 18.80
C ILE A 45 -16.38 -8.05 19.02
N GLN A 46 -17.11 -7.01 18.57
CA GLN A 46 -16.67 -5.63 18.68
C GLN A 46 -16.62 -5.15 20.14
N ALA A 47 -17.63 -5.49 20.94
CA ALA A 47 -17.75 -5.07 22.34
C ALA A 47 -16.91 -5.91 23.32
N GLY A 48 -16.26 -7.00 22.85
CA GLY A 48 -15.54 -7.92 23.73
C GLY A 48 -16.42 -8.82 24.58
N ASN A 49 -17.72 -8.88 24.33
CA ASN A 49 -18.73 -9.63 25.10
C ASN A 49 -18.90 -11.06 24.60
N VAL A 50 -19.63 -11.87 25.40
CA VAL A 50 -20.09 -13.21 25.05
C VAL A 50 -21.60 -13.19 24.85
N LEU A 51 -22.12 -13.93 23.85
CA LEU A 51 -23.55 -13.97 23.52
C LEU A 51 -24.43 -14.42 24.70
N SER A 52 -23.95 -15.37 25.49
CA SER A 52 -24.65 -15.92 26.67
C SER A 52 -24.60 -15.05 27.91
N ASP A 53 -23.83 -13.93 27.90
CA ASP A 53 -23.75 -13.03 29.06
C ASP A 53 -25.09 -12.30 29.27
N PRO A 54 -25.78 -12.56 30.40
CA PRO A 54 -27.07 -11.94 30.67
C PRO A 54 -26.96 -10.44 30.96
N SER A 55 -25.77 -9.94 31.29
CA SER A 55 -25.55 -8.51 31.60
C SER A 55 -25.34 -7.65 30.37
N ARG A 56 -25.12 -8.25 29.18
CA ARG A 56 -24.91 -7.50 27.94
C ARG A 56 -26.15 -6.72 27.52
N LYS A 57 -25.97 -5.52 27.05
CA LYS A 57 -27.06 -4.72 26.48
C LYS A 57 -27.46 -5.26 25.11
N LYS A 58 -28.70 -5.67 24.95
CA LYS A 58 -29.30 -6.06 23.67
C LYS A 58 -29.92 -4.82 23.02
N ASN A 59 -29.22 -4.21 22.11
CA ASN A 59 -29.61 -2.96 21.46
C ASN A 59 -30.37 -3.16 20.14
N TYR A 60 -30.42 -4.39 19.62
CA TYR A 60 -30.94 -4.72 18.31
C TYR A 60 -32.09 -5.73 18.41
N LEU A 61 -32.96 -5.73 17.39
CA LEU A 61 -34.15 -6.60 17.30
C LEU A 61 -34.05 -7.45 16.02
N SER A 62 -34.58 -8.67 16.05
CA SER A 62 -34.67 -9.55 14.89
C SER A 62 -35.47 -8.93 13.72
N THR A 63 -36.35 -7.98 14.02
CA THR A 63 -37.15 -7.29 13.02
C THR A 63 -36.37 -6.20 12.22
N GLN A 64 -35.08 -6.01 12.45
CA GLN A 64 -34.26 -4.99 11.79
C GLN A 64 -33.57 -5.53 10.51
N TYR A 65 -34.17 -6.49 9.85
CA TYR A 65 -33.74 -6.98 8.53
C TYR A 65 -34.28 -6.10 7.38
N PHE A 66 -33.75 -6.30 6.18
CA PHE A 66 -34.18 -5.56 4.99
C PHE A 66 -35.52 -6.08 4.49
N LYS A 67 -36.61 -5.46 4.94
CA LYS A 67 -37.97 -5.85 4.63
C LYS A 67 -38.32 -5.65 3.16
N SER A 68 -39.14 -6.56 2.64
CA SER A 68 -39.75 -6.42 1.33
C SER A 68 -40.74 -5.25 1.27
N THR A 69 -41.10 -4.86 0.06
CA THR A 69 -42.06 -3.79 -0.16
C THR A 69 -43.41 -4.14 0.46
N ASP A 70 -43.86 -5.38 0.33
CA ASP A 70 -45.16 -5.86 0.87
C ASP A 70 -45.19 -5.82 2.40
N GLU A 71 -44.12 -6.28 3.05
CA GLU A 71 -43.98 -6.18 4.52
C GLU A 71 -43.96 -4.72 5.00
N MET A 72 -43.36 -3.81 4.24
CA MET A 72 -43.38 -2.39 4.59
C MET A 72 -44.77 -1.79 4.40
N PHE A 73 -45.54 -2.20 3.38
CA PHE A 73 -46.93 -1.79 3.21
C PHE A 73 -47.83 -2.31 4.35
N GLU A 74 -47.68 -3.55 4.76
CA GLU A 74 -48.39 -4.11 5.92
C GLU A 74 -48.02 -3.37 7.20
N LEU A 75 -46.71 -3.10 7.42
CA LEU A 75 -46.20 -2.42 8.63
C LEU A 75 -46.71 -0.97 8.77
N PHE A 76 -46.96 -0.28 7.67
CA PHE A 76 -47.40 1.12 7.63
C PHE A 76 -48.78 1.29 7.01
N GLU A 77 -49.66 0.26 7.09
CA GLU A 77 -51.03 0.26 6.55
C GLU A 77 -51.83 1.47 7.05
N ASP A 78 -51.59 1.87 8.30
CA ASP A 78 -52.25 3.04 8.96
C ASP A 78 -51.75 4.41 8.47
N ILE A 79 -50.60 4.47 7.75
CA ILE A 79 -50.00 5.72 7.31
C ILE A 79 -49.39 5.54 5.90
N PRO A 80 -50.20 5.24 4.85
CA PRO A 80 -49.66 4.95 3.53
C PRO A 80 -48.91 6.09 2.87
N GLU A 81 -49.27 7.34 3.17
CA GLU A 81 -48.54 8.53 2.70
C GLU A 81 -47.08 8.59 3.18
N ALA A 82 -46.73 7.90 4.28
CA ALA A 82 -45.34 7.83 4.71
C ALA A 82 -44.47 6.98 3.78
N LEU A 83 -45.02 5.96 3.15
CA LEU A 83 -44.36 5.14 2.12
C LEU A 83 -44.24 5.91 0.81
N GLU A 84 -45.33 6.62 0.39
CA GLU A 84 -45.28 7.49 -0.79
C GLU A 84 -44.21 8.57 -0.64
N ASN A 85 -44.08 9.19 0.53
CA ASN A 85 -43.04 10.17 0.80
C ASN A 85 -41.62 9.59 0.71
N SER A 86 -41.40 8.32 1.12
CA SER A 86 -40.13 7.63 0.93
C SER A 86 -39.78 7.52 -0.55
N TYR A 87 -40.73 7.12 -1.38
CA TYR A 87 -40.57 7.06 -2.83
C TYR A 87 -40.32 8.44 -3.46
N LEU A 88 -41.09 9.47 -3.04
CA LEU A 88 -40.92 10.85 -3.52
C LEU A 88 -39.53 11.41 -3.18
N ILE A 89 -38.97 11.05 -2.01
CA ILE A 89 -37.59 11.44 -1.65
C ILE A 89 -36.61 10.78 -2.60
N SER A 90 -36.75 9.50 -2.92
CA SER A 90 -35.86 8.81 -3.85
C SER A 90 -35.84 9.47 -5.23
N GLN A 91 -37.00 9.97 -5.69
CA GLN A 91 -37.12 10.71 -6.97
C GLN A 91 -36.45 12.09 -6.94
N LYS A 92 -36.25 12.68 -5.76
CA LYS A 92 -35.55 13.96 -5.60
C LYS A 92 -34.04 13.81 -5.45
N CYS A 93 -33.56 12.60 -5.19
CA CYS A 93 -32.13 12.31 -5.03
C CYS A 93 -31.50 12.06 -6.40
N ASN A 94 -30.86 13.07 -6.97
CA ASN A 94 -30.23 13.00 -8.32
C ASN A 94 -28.72 13.29 -8.22
N LEU A 95 -28.09 12.97 -7.08
CA LEU A 95 -26.66 13.17 -6.93
C LEU A 95 -25.90 12.16 -7.80
N VAL A 96 -25.04 12.67 -8.67
CA VAL A 96 -24.04 11.88 -9.41
C VAL A 96 -22.68 12.18 -8.81
N ILE A 97 -22.00 11.16 -8.31
CA ILE A 97 -20.63 11.29 -7.79
C ILE A 97 -19.68 11.01 -8.95
N GLU A 98 -18.88 11.99 -9.33
CA GLU A 98 -17.82 11.80 -10.32
C GLU A 98 -16.69 11.00 -9.67
N LEU A 99 -16.39 9.82 -10.21
CA LEU A 99 -15.34 8.94 -9.73
C LEU A 99 -14.16 8.90 -10.71
N GLY A 100 -12.96 8.64 -10.17
CA GLY A 100 -11.76 8.45 -11.00
C GLY A 100 -11.17 9.73 -11.59
N LYS A 101 -11.64 10.91 -11.20
CA LYS A 101 -11.05 12.18 -11.61
C LYS A 101 -9.98 12.59 -10.60
N TYR A 102 -8.75 12.63 -11.08
CA TYR A 102 -7.61 12.99 -10.24
C TYR A 102 -7.68 14.45 -9.78
N ILE A 103 -7.52 14.67 -8.50
CA ILE A 103 -7.65 15.98 -7.85
C ILE A 103 -6.47 16.19 -6.88
N LEU A 104 -5.77 17.31 -7.06
CA LEU A 104 -4.68 17.77 -6.19
C LEU A 104 -4.97 19.17 -5.68
N PRO A 105 -4.40 19.55 -4.51
CA PRO A 105 -4.32 20.96 -4.16
C PRO A 105 -3.39 21.70 -5.12
N ASP A 106 -3.68 22.97 -5.39
CA ASP A 106 -2.83 23.84 -6.17
C ASP A 106 -1.53 24.11 -5.39
N PHE A 107 -0.39 24.06 -6.07
CA PHE A 107 0.88 24.47 -5.50
C PHE A 107 1.15 25.94 -5.79
N GLU A 108 1.22 26.77 -4.75
CA GLU A 108 1.58 28.19 -4.90
C GLU A 108 3.06 28.34 -5.25
N THR A 109 3.33 28.73 -6.51
CA THR A 109 4.70 29.01 -6.96
C THR A 109 5.17 30.39 -6.47
N PRO A 110 6.46 30.57 -6.12
CA PRO A 110 6.95 31.80 -5.49
C PRO A 110 6.73 33.08 -6.30
N ASN A 111 6.75 33.00 -7.65
CA ASN A 111 6.65 34.16 -8.54
C ASN A 111 5.37 34.16 -9.40
N GLY A 112 4.39 33.28 -9.13
CA GLY A 112 3.21 33.12 -9.94
C GLY A 112 3.46 32.49 -11.31
N GLU A 113 4.57 31.77 -11.45
CA GLU A 113 4.88 30.91 -12.61
C GLU A 113 3.91 29.74 -12.64
N THR A 114 3.74 29.08 -13.81
CA THR A 114 2.99 27.82 -13.86
C THR A 114 3.74 26.73 -13.08
N GLU A 115 3.03 25.72 -12.56
CA GLU A 115 3.66 24.56 -11.89
C GLU A 115 4.65 23.86 -12.82
N ASP A 116 4.34 23.77 -14.11
CA ASP A 116 5.20 23.16 -15.14
C ASP A 116 6.51 23.92 -15.32
N ASP A 117 6.45 25.24 -15.45
CA ASP A 117 7.63 26.09 -15.63
C ASP A 117 8.50 26.10 -14.36
N TYR A 118 7.85 26.18 -13.20
CA TYR A 118 8.54 26.14 -11.92
C TYR A 118 9.23 24.82 -11.67
N LEU A 119 8.55 23.67 -11.93
CA LEU A 119 9.15 22.35 -11.81
C LEU A 119 10.39 22.21 -12.72
N LYS A 120 10.29 22.63 -13.99
CA LYS A 120 11.41 22.60 -14.93
C LYS A 120 12.60 23.41 -14.41
N LYS A 121 12.35 24.62 -13.95
CA LYS A 121 13.36 25.55 -13.43
C LYS A 121 14.13 24.95 -12.25
N ILE A 122 13.40 24.50 -11.19
CA ILE A 122 14.05 23.95 -9.99
C ILE A 122 14.74 22.62 -10.26
N SER A 123 14.30 21.86 -11.26
CA SER A 123 14.94 20.61 -11.67
C SER A 123 16.30 20.87 -12.33
N VAL A 124 16.37 21.86 -13.22
CA VAL A 124 17.64 22.27 -13.84
C VAL A 124 18.61 22.86 -12.79
N GLU A 125 18.11 23.76 -11.93
CA GLU A 125 18.89 24.32 -10.82
C GLU A 125 19.41 23.22 -9.88
N GLY A 126 18.60 22.20 -9.63
CA GLY A 126 18.94 21.05 -8.81
C GLY A 126 20.07 20.19 -9.40
N LEU A 127 20.05 19.92 -10.71
CA LEU A 127 21.16 19.23 -11.38
C LEU A 127 22.47 20.02 -11.27
N HIS A 128 22.44 21.33 -11.52
CA HIS A 128 23.62 22.16 -11.34
C HIS A 128 24.13 22.21 -9.90
N LYS A 129 23.22 22.18 -8.91
CA LYS A 129 23.60 22.10 -7.50
C LYS A 129 24.30 20.78 -7.14
N ILE A 130 23.88 19.66 -7.77
CA ILE A 130 24.43 18.33 -7.51
C ILE A 130 25.77 18.11 -8.24
N PHE A 131 25.85 18.49 -9.53
CA PHE A 131 26.98 18.16 -10.42
C PHE A 131 27.86 19.34 -10.78
N GLY A 132 27.52 20.57 -10.31
CA GLY A 132 28.22 21.79 -10.71
C GLY A 132 27.95 22.13 -12.18
N ASP A 133 28.97 22.67 -12.84
CA ASP A 133 28.91 23.04 -14.27
C ASP A 133 29.21 21.87 -15.21
N GLU A 134 29.53 20.69 -14.67
CA GLU A 134 29.91 19.48 -15.43
C GLU A 134 28.76 18.49 -15.63
N VAL A 135 27.52 18.97 -15.70
CA VAL A 135 26.35 18.11 -15.99
C VAL A 135 26.47 17.56 -17.41
N LYS A 136 26.45 16.24 -17.55
CA LYS A 136 26.54 15.58 -18.84
C LYS A 136 25.24 15.72 -19.64
N GLU A 137 25.32 15.67 -20.97
CA GLU A 137 24.19 15.81 -21.89
C GLU A 137 23.11 14.74 -21.69
N ASP A 138 23.50 13.53 -21.30
CA ASP A 138 22.56 12.43 -21.02
C ASP A 138 21.62 12.74 -19.85
N TYR A 139 22.06 13.49 -18.83
CA TYR A 139 21.20 13.96 -17.75
C TYR A 139 20.16 14.96 -18.22
N PHE A 140 20.53 15.92 -19.08
CA PHE A 140 19.57 16.88 -19.62
C PHE A 140 18.55 16.19 -20.54
N SER A 141 18.99 15.30 -21.39
CA SER A 141 18.11 14.53 -22.28
C SER A 141 17.09 13.72 -21.47
N ARG A 142 17.53 13.06 -20.41
CA ARG A 142 16.68 12.29 -19.50
C ARG A 142 15.73 13.21 -18.72
N LEU A 143 16.20 14.36 -18.24
CA LEU A 143 15.40 15.35 -17.53
C LEU A 143 14.27 15.90 -18.40
N ASP A 144 14.57 16.33 -19.63
CA ASP A 144 13.58 16.86 -20.56
C ASP A 144 12.52 15.79 -20.92
N PHE A 145 12.95 14.55 -21.10
CA PHE A 145 12.03 13.44 -21.30
C PHE A 145 11.08 13.24 -20.12
N GLU A 146 11.59 13.14 -18.89
CA GLU A 146 10.78 12.95 -17.69
C GLU A 146 9.81 14.12 -17.47
N LEU A 147 10.28 15.36 -17.59
CA LEU A 147 9.46 16.56 -17.49
C LEU A 147 8.32 16.55 -18.51
N SER A 148 8.60 16.15 -19.76
CA SER A 148 7.55 16.07 -20.80
C SER A 148 6.44 15.07 -20.43
N VAL A 149 6.79 13.95 -19.84
CA VAL A 149 5.82 12.94 -19.37
C VAL A 149 5.04 13.44 -18.16
N ILE A 150 5.72 14.00 -17.16
CA ILE A 150 5.09 14.54 -15.94
C ILE A 150 4.08 15.63 -16.27
N GLN A 151 4.45 16.58 -17.14
CA GLN A 151 3.60 17.68 -17.59
C GLN A 151 2.40 17.17 -18.40
N LYS A 152 2.64 16.28 -19.37
CA LYS A 152 1.57 15.66 -20.18
C LYS A 152 0.55 14.91 -19.33
N MET A 153 0.98 14.28 -18.25
CA MET A 153 0.12 13.56 -17.33
C MET A 153 -0.49 14.44 -16.22
N GLY A 154 -0.10 15.72 -16.11
CA GLY A 154 -0.65 16.69 -15.14
C GLY A 154 -0.17 16.48 -13.71
N TYR A 155 1.06 15.97 -13.52
CA TYR A 155 1.58 15.65 -12.18
C TYR A 155 2.64 16.63 -11.66
N SER A 156 2.85 17.78 -12.30
CA SER A 156 3.83 18.78 -11.86
C SER A 156 3.56 19.25 -10.43
N GLY A 157 2.30 19.56 -10.09
CA GLY A 157 1.89 19.92 -8.73
C GLY A 157 2.19 18.83 -7.70
N TYR A 158 1.97 17.57 -8.05
CA TYR A 158 2.29 16.44 -7.17
C TYR A 158 3.79 16.40 -6.81
N PHE A 159 4.68 16.52 -7.80
CA PHE A 159 6.12 16.56 -7.56
C PHE A 159 6.52 17.76 -6.69
N LEU A 160 5.95 18.92 -6.94
CA LEU A 160 6.22 20.14 -6.16
C LEU A 160 5.78 20.00 -4.70
N ILE A 161 4.58 19.45 -4.45
CA ILE A 161 4.06 19.20 -3.10
C ILE A 161 4.97 18.24 -2.35
N VAL A 162 5.38 17.14 -3.00
CA VAL A 162 6.28 16.15 -2.36
C VAL A 162 7.64 16.75 -2.08
N ALA A 163 8.23 17.48 -3.04
CA ALA A 163 9.51 18.17 -2.85
C ALA A 163 9.47 19.17 -1.70
N ASP A 164 8.37 19.89 -1.57
CA ASP A 164 8.19 20.89 -0.52
C ASP A 164 8.27 20.27 0.89
N PHE A 165 7.45 19.28 1.20
CA PHE A 165 7.47 18.72 2.56
C PHE A 165 8.72 17.86 2.83
N VAL A 166 9.33 17.25 1.80
CA VAL A 166 10.58 16.50 1.95
C VAL A 166 11.76 17.46 2.26
N ASN A 167 11.88 18.55 1.51
CA ASN A 167 12.94 19.52 1.74
C ASN A 167 12.73 20.26 3.07
N TRP A 168 11.48 20.64 3.39
CA TRP A 168 11.18 21.20 4.72
C TRP A 168 11.62 20.25 5.85
N ALA A 169 11.36 18.95 5.73
CA ALA A 169 11.76 17.97 6.74
C ALA A 169 13.28 17.94 6.91
N LYS A 170 14.05 17.93 5.80
CA LYS A 170 15.52 17.95 5.81
C LYS A 170 16.05 19.23 6.48
N GLU A 171 15.48 20.38 6.18
CA GLU A 171 15.86 21.68 6.74
C GLU A 171 15.50 21.81 8.24
N ASN A 172 14.47 21.06 8.70
CA ASN A 172 14.01 21.09 10.10
C ASN A 172 14.48 19.88 10.93
N ASP A 173 15.65 19.32 10.61
CA ASP A 173 16.30 18.23 11.35
C ASP A 173 15.43 16.97 11.48
N VAL A 174 14.60 16.69 10.48
CA VAL A 174 13.85 15.43 10.34
C VAL A 174 14.53 14.60 9.24
N PRO A 175 15.32 13.57 9.58
CA PRO A 175 15.93 12.70 8.58
C PRO A 175 14.90 12.06 7.66
N VAL A 176 15.20 12.09 6.37
CA VAL A 176 14.42 11.49 5.30
C VAL A 176 15.24 10.38 4.66
N GLY A 177 14.61 9.27 4.32
CA GLY A 177 15.25 8.17 3.60
C GLY A 177 15.63 8.56 2.17
N PRO A 178 16.58 7.86 1.54
CA PRO A 178 17.07 8.19 0.19
C PRO A 178 16.06 7.90 -0.93
N GLY A 179 14.89 7.41 -0.59
CA GLY A 179 13.86 6.96 -1.52
C GLY A 179 13.75 5.44 -1.59
N ARG A 180 12.59 4.99 -2.05
CA ARG A 180 12.31 3.57 -2.27
C ARG A 180 11.23 3.40 -3.34
N GLY A 181 10.94 2.14 -3.71
CA GLY A 181 9.91 1.84 -4.71
C GLY A 181 10.30 2.31 -6.11
N SER A 182 9.30 2.67 -6.91
CA SER A 182 9.48 3.11 -8.28
C SER A 182 9.93 4.57 -8.40
N GLY A 183 9.59 5.42 -7.43
CA GLY A 183 9.91 6.85 -7.43
C GLY A 183 11.42 7.14 -7.46
N ALA A 184 12.26 6.20 -6.98
CA ALA A 184 13.71 6.30 -7.08
C ALA A 184 14.24 6.28 -8.52
N GLY A 185 13.41 5.87 -9.50
CA GLY A 185 13.76 5.89 -10.93
C GLY A 185 13.61 7.26 -11.61
N SER A 186 13.12 8.30 -10.91
CA SER A 186 12.93 9.63 -11.47
C SER A 186 14.14 10.53 -11.23
N LEU A 187 14.72 11.04 -12.31
CA LEU A 187 15.77 12.06 -12.28
C LEU A 187 15.23 13.41 -11.81
N VAL A 188 14.00 13.75 -12.18
CA VAL A 188 13.32 14.96 -11.68
C VAL A 188 13.23 14.90 -10.15
N ALA A 189 12.77 13.76 -9.58
CA ALA A 189 12.68 13.58 -8.13
C ALA A 189 14.05 13.68 -7.44
N TYR A 190 15.11 13.19 -8.06
CA TYR A 190 16.48 13.33 -7.57
C TYR A 190 16.95 14.79 -7.62
N ALA A 191 16.75 15.47 -8.74
CA ALA A 191 17.17 16.86 -8.94
C ALA A 191 16.51 17.82 -7.94
N ILE A 192 15.20 17.65 -7.67
CA ILE A 192 14.46 18.53 -6.73
C ILE A 192 14.52 18.06 -5.26
N GLY A 193 15.34 17.03 -4.99
CA GLY A 193 15.63 16.58 -3.64
C GLY A 193 14.59 15.68 -2.98
N ILE A 194 13.62 15.11 -3.71
CA ILE A 194 12.70 14.10 -3.18
C ILE A 194 13.46 12.82 -2.84
N THR A 195 14.32 12.36 -3.76
CA THR A 195 15.15 11.16 -3.57
C THR A 195 16.63 11.51 -3.42
N GLY A 196 17.42 10.60 -2.86
CA GLY A 196 18.87 10.74 -2.69
C GLY A 196 19.67 9.75 -3.55
N LEU A 197 19.06 9.15 -4.57
CA LEU A 197 19.68 8.17 -5.47
C LEU A 197 19.70 8.70 -6.89
N ASP A 198 20.87 8.66 -7.52
CA ASP A 198 21.05 8.98 -8.93
C ASP A 198 20.52 7.81 -9.79
N PRO A 199 19.39 7.98 -10.49
CA PRO A 199 18.77 6.91 -11.25
C PRO A 199 19.59 6.49 -12.47
N ILE A 200 20.40 7.38 -13.04
CA ILE A 200 21.26 7.05 -14.19
C ILE A 200 22.42 6.17 -13.73
N LYS A 201 23.06 6.50 -12.62
CA LYS A 201 24.16 5.71 -12.05
C LYS A 201 23.74 4.25 -11.73
N TYR A 202 22.49 4.04 -11.32
CA TYR A 202 21.99 2.72 -10.93
C TYR A 202 21.10 2.06 -11.99
N ASP A 203 21.07 2.57 -13.23
CA ASP A 203 20.28 2.04 -14.35
C ASP A 203 18.78 1.89 -14.01
N LEU A 204 18.20 2.85 -13.26
CA LEU A 204 16.80 2.83 -12.86
C LEU A 204 15.91 3.44 -13.96
N LEU A 205 14.78 2.78 -14.23
CA LEU A 205 13.87 3.13 -15.31
C LEU A 205 12.71 4.01 -14.79
N PHE A 206 12.52 5.18 -15.43
CA PHE A 206 11.45 6.12 -15.11
C PHE A 206 10.06 5.57 -15.44
N GLU A 207 9.94 4.79 -16.52
CA GLU A 207 8.70 4.22 -17.01
C GLU A 207 8.08 3.24 -16.00
N ARG A 208 8.87 2.71 -15.09
CA ARG A 208 8.38 1.95 -13.95
C ARG A 208 7.60 2.81 -12.94
N PHE A 209 7.95 4.09 -12.82
CA PHE A 209 7.28 5.06 -11.96
C PHE A 209 6.10 5.71 -12.65
N LEU A 210 6.35 6.40 -13.77
CA LEU A 210 5.33 7.00 -14.63
C LEU A 210 5.43 6.45 -16.04
N ASN A 211 4.31 5.92 -16.54
CA ASN A 211 4.20 5.36 -17.87
C ASN A 211 2.94 5.93 -18.52
N PRO A 212 3.06 6.71 -19.61
CA PRO A 212 1.91 7.29 -20.32
C PRO A 212 0.99 6.23 -20.94
N ASP A 213 1.48 5.02 -21.19
CA ASP A 213 0.71 3.90 -21.73
C ASP A 213 -0.09 3.18 -20.62
N ARG A 214 0.07 3.60 -19.38
CA ARG A 214 -0.61 3.05 -18.21
C ARG A 214 -1.28 4.15 -17.40
N ILE A 215 -2.59 4.07 -17.23
CA ILE A 215 -3.33 4.97 -16.32
C ILE A 215 -3.09 4.52 -14.87
N SER A 216 -2.13 5.15 -14.20
CA SER A 216 -1.90 4.98 -12.76
C SER A 216 -1.30 6.24 -12.17
N ASN A 217 -1.81 6.64 -11.00
CA ASN A 217 -1.27 7.78 -10.28
C ASN A 217 0.16 7.50 -9.78
N PRO A 218 1.03 8.53 -9.72
CA PRO A 218 2.33 8.41 -9.07
C PRO A 218 2.16 8.18 -7.57
N ASP A 219 3.04 7.41 -6.97
CA ASP A 219 3.05 7.14 -5.53
C ASP A 219 4.49 7.20 -5.01
N PHE A 220 4.82 8.29 -4.32
CA PHE A 220 6.10 8.41 -3.60
C PHE A 220 5.93 7.90 -2.18
N ASP A 221 6.59 6.80 -1.89
CA ASP A 221 6.79 6.30 -0.52
C ASP A 221 7.94 7.05 0.15
N ILE A 222 7.67 7.92 1.10
CA ILE A 222 8.69 8.70 1.79
C ILE A 222 8.89 8.19 3.22
N ASP A 223 10.10 7.72 3.49
CA ASP A 223 10.51 7.30 4.83
C ASP A 223 11.01 8.49 5.65
N PHE A 224 10.30 8.88 6.69
CA PHE A 224 10.73 9.87 7.67
C PHE A 224 11.26 9.20 8.93
N CYS A 225 12.15 9.88 9.63
CA CYS A 225 12.48 9.55 11.02
C CYS A 225 11.19 9.44 11.84
N LYS A 226 11.00 8.29 12.54
CA LYS A 226 9.76 8.01 13.28
C LYS A 226 9.38 9.14 14.24
N ASP A 227 10.36 9.70 14.95
CA ASP A 227 10.14 10.72 15.97
C ASP A 227 9.87 12.12 15.37
N GLY A 228 10.26 12.32 14.10
CA GLY A 228 10.06 13.59 13.38
C GLY A 228 8.85 13.60 12.44
N ARG A 229 8.27 12.44 12.14
CA ARG A 229 7.16 12.30 11.17
C ARG A 229 5.96 13.20 11.47
N GLU A 230 5.53 13.26 12.71
CA GLU A 230 4.36 14.05 13.11
C GLU A 230 4.59 15.55 12.87
N LYS A 231 5.83 16.05 12.98
CA LYS A 231 6.17 17.45 12.66
C LYS A 231 5.96 17.76 11.19
N VAL A 232 6.23 16.80 10.30
CA VAL A 232 6.01 16.97 8.86
C VAL A 232 4.52 16.98 8.54
N ILE A 233 3.73 16.13 9.19
CA ILE A 233 2.26 16.12 9.05
C ILE A 233 1.68 17.45 9.56
N GLU A 234 2.18 17.96 10.68
CA GLU A 234 1.79 19.28 11.22
C GLU A 234 2.14 20.41 10.24
N TYR A 235 3.33 20.36 9.63
CA TYR A 235 3.73 21.32 8.61
C TYR A 235 2.77 21.35 7.42
N VAL A 236 2.46 20.20 6.81
CA VAL A 236 1.53 20.16 5.68
C VAL A 236 0.12 20.57 6.09
N THR A 237 -0.31 20.22 7.29
CA THR A 237 -1.61 20.63 7.83
C THR A 237 -1.70 22.14 8.00
N ASN A 238 -0.64 22.78 8.47
CA ASN A 238 -0.59 24.24 8.62
C ASN A 238 -0.48 24.96 7.27
N LYS A 239 0.23 24.38 6.32
CA LYS A 239 0.43 24.96 4.97
C LYS A 239 -0.80 24.85 4.10
N TYR A 240 -1.41 23.65 4.00
CA TYR A 240 -2.54 23.40 3.11
C TYR A 240 -3.92 23.59 3.79
N GLY A 241 -3.95 23.76 5.11
CA GLY A 241 -5.14 24.04 5.89
C GLY A 241 -5.66 22.83 6.69
N GLN A 242 -6.11 23.09 7.91
CA GLN A 242 -6.59 22.05 8.85
C GLN A 242 -7.83 21.32 8.33
N ASP A 243 -8.68 21.99 7.56
CA ASP A 243 -9.89 21.39 6.97
C ASP A 243 -9.57 20.60 5.67
N SER A 244 -8.39 20.84 5.07
CA SER A 244 -7.98 20.29 3.76
C SER A 244 -7.01 19.12 3.87
N VAL A 245 -6.52 18.79 5.06
CA VAL A 245 -5.59 17.68 5.30
C VAL A 245 -6.19 16.70 6.29
N ALA A 246 -6.18 15.42 5.97
CA ALA A 246 -6.65 14.36 6.88
C ALA A 246 -5.81 13.09 6.73
N GLN A 247 -5.73 12.32 7.81
CA GLN A 247 -5.21 10.97 7.74
C GLN A 247 -6.26 10.01 7.20
N ILE A 248 -5.84 8.94 6.54
CA ILE A 248 -6.74 7.96 5.93
C ILE A 248 -7.12 6.91 6.99
N SER A 249 -8.38 6.49 6.98
CA SER A 249 -8.83 5.33 7.75
C SER A 249 -8.43 4.01 7.08
N THR A 250 -8.33 2.98 7.90
CA THR A 250 -8.25 1.59 7.45
C THR A 250 -9.42 0.81 8.01
N LEU A 251 -10.03 -0.02 7.18
CA LEU A 251 -11.09 -0.93 7.60
C LEU A 251 -10.48 -2.30 7.85
N GLY A 252 -10.30 -2.66 9.12
CA GLY A 252 -9.90 -4.00 9.50
C GLY A 252 -11.03 -4.99 9.23
N THR A 253 -10.79 -6.03 8.41
CA THR A 253 -11.78 -7.07 8.11
C THR A 253 -11.55 -8.32 8.95
N MET A 254 -12.61 -9.11 9.11
CA MET A 254 -12.55 -10.42 9.77
C MET A 254 -11.97 -11.46 8.80
N ALA A 255 -10.64 -11.62 8.78
CA ALA A 255 -9.95 -12.63 7.97
C ALA A 255 -10.15 -14.04 8.54
N ALA A 256 -10.04 -15.07 7.68
CA ALA A 256 -10.37 -16.48 7.97
C ALA A 256 -9.87 -17.01 9.33
N ARG A 257 -8.59 -16.80 9.67
CA ARG A 257 -8.05 -17.28 10.96
C ARG A 257 -8.53 -16.45 12.16
N ALA A 258 -8.74 -15.16 11.96
CA ALA A 258 -9.15 -14.25 13.02
C ALA A 258 -10.62 -14.43 13.35
N VAL A 259 -11.48 -14.53 12.33
CA VAL A 259 -12.93 -14.67 12.53
C VAL A 259 -13.27 -15.93 13.31
N VAL A 260 -12.59 -17.07 13.07
CA VAL A 260 -12.79 -18.32 13.82
C VAL A 260 -12.50 -18.15 15.32
N ARG A 261 -11.43 -17.44 15.68
CA ARG A 261 -11.13 -17.16 17.09
C ARG A 261 -12.09 -16.17 17.72
N ASP A 262 -12.47 -15.14 16.96
CA ASP A 262 -13.40 -14.11 17.44
C ASP A 262 -14.80 -14.66 17.65
N VAL A 263 -15.30 -15.48 16.73
CA VAL A 263 -16.60 -16.17 16.82
C VAL A 263 -16.61 -17.12 18.01
N ALA A 264 -15.61 -17.99 18.14
CA ALA A 264 -15.51 -18.91 19.27
C ALA A 264 -15.54 -18.18 20.62
N ARG A 265 -14.82 -17.05 20.72
CA ARG A 265 -14.83 -16.19 21.91
C ARG A 265 -16.23 -15.61 22.16
N ALA A 266 -16.88 -15.08 21.13
CA ALA A 266 -18.21 -14.48 21.25
C ALA A 266 -19.28 -15.52 21.60
N GLN A 267 -19.17 -16.75 21.12
CA GLN A 267 -20.03 -17.86 21.48
C GLN A 267 -19.70 -18.51 22.84
N GLY A 268 -18.60 -18.07 23.51
CA GLY A 268 -18.15 -18.64 24.80
C GLY A 268 -17.53 -20.04 24.69
N LYS A 269 -17.07 -20.41 23.46
CA LYS A 269 -16.44 -21.70 23.21
C LYS A 269 -14.97 -21.73 23.67
N SER A 270 -14.40 -22.92 23.77
CA SER A 270 -13.02 -23.13 24.26
C SER A 270 -11.97 -22.46 23.37
N TYR A 271 -11.05 -21.70 23.98
CA TYR A 271 -9.91 -21.13 23.28
C TYR A 271 -9.01 -22.18 22.59
N SER A 272 -8.83 -23.35 23.23
CA SER A 272 -8.01 -24.44 22.68
C SER A 272 -8.61 -25.01 21.40
N LEU A 273 -9.93 -25.13 21.32
CA LEU A 273 -10.64 -25.54 20.12
C LEU A 273 -10.49 -24.48 19.01
N ALA A 274 -10.73 -23.22 19.33
CA ALA A 274 -10.60 -22.10 18.38
C ALA A 274 -9.19 -22.00 17.79
N ASP A 275 -8.15 -22.13 18.63
CA ASP A 275 -6.77 -22.05 18.19
C ASP A 275 -6.36 -23.28 17.35
N ARG A 276 -6.85 -24.49 17.69
CA ARG A 276 -6.69 -25.70 16.88
C ARG A 276 -7.29 -25.53 15.49
N LEU A 277 -8.55 -25.07 15.38
CA LEU A 277 -9.20 -24.82 14.10
C LEU A 277 -8.47 -23.78 13.28
N ALA A 278 -8.13 -22.64 13.89
CA ALA A 278 -7.41 -21.57 13.20
C ALA A 278 -6.01 -22.00 12.70
N LYS A 279 -5.31 -22.92 13.38
CA LYS A 279 -4.02 -23.47 12.92
C LYS A 279 -4.16 -24.40 11.71
N LEU A 280 -5.30 -25.06 11.53
CA LEU A 280 -5.59 -25.88 10.35
C LEU A 280 -5.88 -25.06 9.09
N ILE A 281 -6.17 -23.76 9.24
CA ILE A 281 -6.31 -22.83 8.12
C ILE A 281 -4.92 -22.39 7.66
N PRO A 282 -4.52 -22.57 6.39
CA PRO A 282 -3.22 -22.12 5.89
C PRO A 282 -3.00 -20.61 6.09
N PHE A 283 -1.77 -20.21 6.33
CA PHE A 283 -1.43 -18.77 6.46
C PHE A 283 -1.09 -18.20 5.08
N HIS A 284 -2.07 -17.51 4.50
CA HIS A 284 -1.90 -16.77 3.25
C HIS A 284 -2.78 -15.50 3.29
N PRO A 285 -2.33 -14.35 2.76
CA PRO A 285 -3.11 -13.11 2.78
C PRO A 285 -4.51 -13.23 2.19
N ASP A 286 -4.64 -13.97 1.08
CA ASP A 286 -5.91 -14.14 0.35
C ASP A 286 -6.68 -15.41 0.77
N MET A 287 -6.33 -16.01 1.90
CA MET A 287 -6.98 -17.22 2.40
C MET A 287 -8.41 -16.92 2.86
N THR A 288 -9.37 -17.63 2.28
CA THR A 288 -10.78 -17.61 2.71
C THR A 288 -11.16 -18.92 3.39
N LEU A 289 -12.19 -18.89 4.22
CA LEU A 289 -12.76 -20.11 4.82
C LEU A 289 -13.26 -21.08 3.74
N LYS A 290 -13.83 -20.54 2.66
CA LYS A 290 -14.27 -21.34 1.51
C LYS A 290 -13.11 -22.16 0.92
N THR A 291 -11.94 -21.55 0.77
CA THR A 291 -10.73 -22.23 0.29
C THR A 291 -10.14 -23.16 1.36
N ALA A 292 -10.09 -22.71 2.61
CA ALA A 292 -9.56 -23.49 3.74
C ALA A 292 -10.37 -24.77 3.97
N LEU A 293 -11.66 -24.74 3.75
CA LEU A 293 -12.56 -25.92 3.84
C LEU A 293 -12.25 -27.01 2.79
N GLN A 294 -11.36 -26.79 1.83
CA GLN A 294 -10.86 -27.86 0.97
C GLN A 294 -9.85 -28.76 1.69
N ASN A 295 -9.25 -28.29 2.79
CA ASN A 295 -8.32 -29.07 3.61
C ASN A 295 -9.04 -30.23 4.31
N LYS A 296 -8.53 -31.46 4.11
CA LYS A 296 -9.10 -32.68 4.68
C LYS A 296 -9.08 -32.71 6.20
N GLU A 297 -8.00 -32.20 6.83
CA GLU A 297 -7.85 -32.18 8.29
C GLU A 297 -8.86 -31.22 8.94
N LEU A 298 -9.07 -30.04 8.33
CA LEU A 298 -10.07 -29.10 8.81
C LEU A 298 -11.50 -29.68 8.69
N LYS A 299 -11.84 -30.29 7.54
CA LYS A 299 -13.14 -31.00 7.37
C LYS A 299 -13.35 -32.08 8.42
N GLN A 300 -12.31 -32.86 8.71
CA GLN A 300 -12.41 -33.93 9.72
C GLN A 300 -12.59 -33.35 11.12
N ALA A 301 -11.91 -32.26 11.46
CA ALA A 301 -12.03 -31.59 12.75
C ALA A 301 -13.44 -31.03 12.97
N ILE A 302 -14.06 -30.45 11.93
CA ILE A 302 -15.42 -29.94 11.96
C ILE A 302 -16.41 -31.09 12.16
N LYS A 303 -16.30 -32.16 11.37
CA LYS A 303 -17.22 -33.31 11.43
C LYS A 303 -17.23 -34.03 12.77
N ASN A 304 -16.13 -33.98 13.52
CA ASN A 304 -15.95 -34.71 14.77
C ASN A 304 -16.31 -33.89 16.03
N ASP A 305 -16.71 -32.63 15.89
CA ASP A 305 -16.89 -31.70 17.01
C ASP A 305 -17.99 -30.70 16.66
N GLU A 306 -19.14 -30.81 17.32
CA GLU A 306 -20.32 -29.96 17.09
C GLU A 306 -20.02 -28.46 17.33
N ASP A 307 -19.24 -28.17 18.36
CA ASP A 307 -18.77 -26.79 18.62
C ASP A 307 -17.91 -26.27 17.47
N ALA A 308 -17.13 -27.12 16.80
CA ALA A 308 -16.33 -26.73 15.65
C ALA A 308 -17.21 -26.41 14.43
N GLU A 309 -18.29 -27.17 14.23
CA GLU A 309 -19.26 -26.92 13.16
C GLU A 309 -19.94 -25.56 13.36
N GLU A 310 -20.51 -25.32 14.55
CA GLU A 310 -21.15 -24.03 14.89
C GLU A 310 -20.20 -22.82 14.73
N ILE A 311 -18.94 -22.95 15.17
CA ILE A 311 -17.93 -21.88 14.99
C ILE A 311 -17.69 -21.60 13.52
N ILE A 312 -17.52 -22.63 12.70
CA ILE A 312 -17.18 -22.44 11.27
C ILE A 312 -18.39 -21.91 10.48
N GLU A 313 -19.60 -22.40 10.74
CA GLU A 313 -20.81 -21.87 10.08
C GLU A 313 -21.01 -20.39 10.37
N MET A 314 -20.91 -20.00 11.64
CA MET A 314 -21.02 -18.59 12.02
C MET A 314 -19.83 -17.76 11.44
N SER A 315 -18.64 -18.32 11.41
CA SER A 315 -17.46 -17.65 10.84
C SER A 315 -17.61 -17.40 9.35
N GLN A 316 -18.24 -18.30 8.59
CA GLN A 316 -18.51 -18.09 7.16
C GLN A 316 -19.47 -16.93 6.90
N LYS A 317 -20.44 -16.69 7.79
CA LYS A 317 -21.38 -15.56 7.70
C LYS A 317 -20.70 -14.22 8.01
N LEU A 318 -19.62 -14.22 8.81
CA LEU A 318 -18.95 -13.01 9.27
C LEU A 318 -17.61 -12.72 8.57
N GLU A 319 -17.05 -13.70 7.85
CA GLU A 319 -15.79 -13.52 7.11
C GLU A 319 -15.88 -12.34 6.13
N GLY A 320 -14.84 -11.53 6.08
CA GLY A 320 -14.75 -10.37 5.19
C GLY A 320 -15.49 -9.12 5.66
N LEU A 321 -16.39 -9.22 6.66
CA LEU A 321 -17.06 -8.04 7.20
C LEU A 321 -16.08 -7.16 7.98
N SER A 322 -16.32 -5.84 7.96
CA SER A 322 -15.54 -4.88 8.72
C SER A 322 -15.68 -5.14 10.22
N ARG A 323 -14.53 -5.24 10.91
CA ARG A 323 -14.41 -5.48 12.34
C ARG A 323 -14.21 -4.19 13.11
N ASN A 324 -13.28 -3.37 12.67
CA ASN A 324 -12.92 -2.11 13.31
C ASN A 324 -12.41 -1.10 12.29
N VAL A 325 -12.50 0.15 12.66
CA VAL A 325 -11.85 1.25 11.96
C VAL A 325 -10.51 1.50 12.64
N GLY A 326 -9.46 1.57 11.86
CA GLY A 326 -8.12 1.93 12.29
C GLY A 326 -7.63 3.15 11.52
N LYS A 327 -6.47 3.66 11.89
CA LYS A 327 -5.78 4.74 11.21
C LYS A 327 -4.71 4.16 10.30
N HIS A 328 -4.63 4.59 9.05
CA HIS A 328 -3.57 4.16 8.13
C HIS A 328 -2.20 4.58 8.68
N ALA A 329 -1.24 3.67 8.63
CA ALA A 329 0.07 3.91 9.25
C ALA A 329 0.85 5.08 8.62
N ALA A 330 0.61 5.37 7.35
CA ALA A 330 1.37 6.35 6.56
C ALA A 330 0.49 7.36 5.81
N GLY A 331 -0.68 6.93 5.31
CA GLY A 331 -1.48 7.68 4.35
C GLY A 331 -2.08 8.97 4.90
N VAL A 332 -1.81 10.05 4.22
CA VAL A 332 -2.38 11.39 4.41
C VAL A 332 -2.95 11.84 3.07
N VAL A 333 -4.11 12.46 3.09
CA VAL A 333 -4.69 13.11 1.91
C VAL A 333 -4.67 14.62 2.08
N MET A 334 -4.44 15.30 0.98
CA MET A 334 -4.51 16.75 0.87
C MET A 334 -5.48 17.11 -0.26
N ALA A 335 -6.47 17.94 0.03
CA ALA A 335 -7.52 18.34 -0.91
C ALA A 335 -7.40 19.83 -1.25
N PRO A 336 -7.85 20.26 -2.43
CA PRO A 336 -7.84 21.68 -2.85
C PRO A 336 -8.86 22.53 -2.06
N SER A 337 -9.84 21.89 -1.43
CA SER A 337 -10.84 22.47 -0.55
C SER A 337 -10.99 21.63 0.71
N LYS A 338 -12.11 21.73 1.41
CA LYS A 338 -12.33 20.92 2.62
C LYS A 338 -12.40 19.43 2.26
N ILE A 339 -11.81 18.58 3.09
CA ILE A 339 -11.93 17.12 2.95
C ILE A 339 -13.40 16.69 2.91
N THR A 340 -14.29 17.40 3.63
CA THR A 340 -15.73 17.09 3.65
C THR A 340 -16.44 17.31 2.32
N ASP A 341 -15.83 17.97 1.35
CA ASP A 341 -16.35 18.07 -0.01
C ASP A 341 -16.19 16.76 -0.81
N PHE A 342 -15.29 15.87 -0.35
CA PHE A 342 -14.93 14.61 -0.99
C PHE A 342 -15.23 13.38 -0.15
N SER A 343 -15.01 13.45 1.15
CA SER A 343 -15.17 12.33 2.09
C SER A 343 -15.75 12.81 3.41
N ALA A 344 -16.67 12.06 3.99
CA ALA A 344 -17.04 12.26 5.38
C ALA A 344 -15.82 11.99 6.29
N LEU A 345 -15.82 12.60 7.48
CA LEU A 345 -14.79 12.40 8.49
C LEU A 345 -15.25 11.44 9.59
N TYR A 346 -14.30 10.70 10.11
CA TYR A 346 -14.45 9.79 11.24
C TYR A 346 -13.68 10.36 12.44
N LEU A 347 -14.37 10.50 13.58
CA LEU A 347 -13.79 10.87 14.85
C LEU A 347 -13.61 9.60 15.71
N ASP A 348 -12.38 9.31 16.07
CA ASP A 348 -12.07 8.30 17.08
C ASP A 348 -12.34 8.90 18.47
N GLU A 349 -13.38 8.42 19.15
CA GLU A 349 -13.81 8.96 20.44
C GLU A 349 -12.80 8.72 21.58
N GLU A 350 -11.95 7.69 21.47
CA GLU A 350 -10.95 7.38 22.50
C GLU A 350 -9.72 8.27 22.39
N THR A 351 -9.24 8.49 21.16
CA THR A 351 -8.01 9.27 20.91
C THR A 351 -8.28 10.72 20.53
N GLY A 352 -9.50 11.08 20.14
CA GLY A 352 -9.85 12.38 19.56
C GLY A 352 -9.28 12.59 18.15
N ALA A 353 -8.72 11.57 17.53
CA ALA A 353 -8.14 11.67 16.21
C ALA A 353 -9.21 11.72 15.12
N VAL A 354 -8.99 12.59 14.12
CA VAL A 354 -9.86 12.70 12.95
C VAL A 354 -9.19 12.04 11.74
N SER A 355 -9.95 11.27 10.98
CA SER A 355 -9.52 10.64 9.72
C SER A 355 -10.67 10.65 8.71
N THR A 356 -10.37 10.27 7.46
CA THR A 356 -11.42 10.08 6.44
C THR A 356 -12.31 8.89 6.81
N GLN A 357 -13.60 8.91 6.46
CA GLN A 357 -14.44 7.71 6.55
C GLN A 357 -14.13 6.68 5.48
N TYR A 358 -13.75 7.14 4.30
CA TYR A 358 -13.31 6.28 3.21
C TYR A 358 -11.91 5.71 3.51
N ASP A 359 -11.71 4.46 3.15
CA ASP A 359 -10.40 3.83 3.16
C ASP A 359 -9.55 4.29 1.96
N MET A 360 -8.33 3.77 1.84
CA MET A 360 -7.39 4.14 0.79
C MET A 360 -7.95 3.97 -0.62
N LYS A 361 -8.70 2.90 -0.89
CA LYS A 361 -9.24 2.60 -2.23
C LYS A 361 -10.37 3.56 -2.59
N ASP A 362 -11.27 3.81 -1.65
CA ASP A 362 -12.40 4.72 -1.86
C ASP A 362 -11.94 6.17 -1.97
N ILE A 363 -10.89 6.56 -1.23
CA ILE A 363 -10.25 7.88 -1.34
C ILE A 363 -9.67 8.10 -2.75
N GLU A 364 -9.01 7.11 -3.32
CA GLU A 364 -8.51 7.17 -4.69
C GLU A 364 -9.65 7.22 -5.71
N LEU A 365 -10.75 6.49 -5.47
CA LEU A 365 -11.93 6.52 -6.33
C LEU A 365 -12.62 7.88 -6.37
N VAL A 366 -12.70 8.61 -5.25
CA VAL A 366 -13.24 9.97 -5.23
C VAL A 366 -12.23 11.02 -5.73
N GLY A 367 -11.05 10.58 -6.16
CA GLY A 367 -10.05 11.39 -6.87
C GLY A 367 -8.97 12.01 -6.01
N LEU A 368 -9.00 11.85 -4.69
CA LEU A 368 -7.96 12.40 -3.82
C LEU A 368 -6.69 11.56 -3.87
N GLN A 369 -5.55 12.24 -4.00
CA GLN A 369 -4.24 11.60 -3.98
C GLN A 369 -3.80 11.30 -2.54
N LYS A 370 -3.35 10.07 -2.33
CA LYS A 370 -2.67 9.65 -1.11
C LYS A 370 -1.20 10.09 -1.14
N PHE A 371 -0.70 10.56 -0.01
CA PHE A 371 0.71 10.82 0.24
C PHE A 371 1.17 9.94 1.40
N ASP A 372 2.23 9.15 1.19
CA ASP A 372 2.71 8.21 2.18
C ASP A 372 3.85 8.78 3.03
N PHE A 373 3.51 9.14 4.27
CA PHE A 373 4.43 9.58 5.31
C PHE A 373 4.82 8.38 6.19
N LEU A 374 5.82 7.62 5.76
CA LEU A 374 6.23 6.42 6.49
C LEU A 374 7.17 6.76 7.65
N GLY A 375 6.93 6.17 8.83
CA GLY A 375 7.77 6.35 10.00
C GLY A 375 8.79 5.22 10.16
N LEU A 376 10.07 5.45 9.84
CA LEU A 376 11.12 4.45 9.93
C LEU A 376 12.00 4.66 11.17
N LYS A 377 11.93 3.73 12.13
CA LYS A 377 12.71 3.77 13.37
C LYS A 377 14.22 3.76 13.12
N THR A 378 14.67 3.11 12.06
CA THR A 378 16.09 3.04 11.68
C THR A 378 16.67 4.42 11.41
N LEU A 379 15.93 5.33 10.76
CA LEU A 379 16.39 6.71 10.57
C LEU A 379 16.58 7.45 11.90
N THR A 380 15.70 7.19 12.89
CA THR A 380 15.88 7.74 14.25
C THR A 380 17.16 7.21 14.91
N ILE A 381 17.42 5.91 14.77
CA ILE A 381 18.64 5.27 15.32
C ILE A 381 19.88 5.85 14.66
N MET A 382 19.89 5.98 13.33
CA MET A 382 20.99 6.56 12.56
C MET A 382 21.25 8.02 12.96
N LYS A 383 20.20 8.85 13.07
CA LYS A 383 20.31 10.24 13.55
C LYS A 383 20.99 10.31 14.92
N ASN A 384 20.51 9.50 15.87
CA ASN A 384 21.04 9.50 17.23
C ASN A 384 22.50 8.99 17.28
N ALA A 385 22.82 7.95 16.51
CA ALA A 385 24.18 7.44 16.40
C ALA A 385 25.14 8.49 15.82
N LEU A 386 24.73 9.14 14.71
CA LEU A 386 25.53 10.19 14.07
C LEU A 386 25.77 11.37 15.00
N LYS A 387 24.74 11.78 15.75
CA LYS A 387 24.88 12.84 16.77
C LYS A 387 25.93 12.46 17.81
N LEU A 388 25.88 11.26 18.36
CA LEU A 388 26.87 10.78 19.36
C LEU A 388 28.28 10.67 18.77
N ILE A 389 28.40 10.16 17.54
CA ILE A 389 29.68 10.07 16.83
C ILE A 389 30.27 11.47 16.64
N ASN A 390 29.50 12.41 16.13
CA ASN A 390 29.99 13.77 15.85
C ASN A 390 30.32 14.55 17.12
N GLN A 391 29.59 14.36 18.22
CA GLN A 391 29.97 14.90 19.54
C GLN A 391 31.32 14.37 20.01
N ASN A 392 31.58 13.06 19.87
CA ASN A 392 32.87 12.47 20.22
C ASN A 392 33.98 12.98 19.31
N ARG A 393 33.74 13.07 18.00
CA ARG A 393 34.71 13.61 17.02
C ARG A 393 35.08 15.08 17.32
N GLN A 394 34.09 15.89 17.69
CA GLN A 394 34.32 17.27 18.12
C GLN A 394 35.25 17.35 19.34
N THR A 395 35.05 16.47 20.33
CA THR A 395 35.94 16.38 21.49
C THR A 395 37.37 16.01 21.08
N LEU A 396 37.54 15.19 20.05
CA LEU A 396 38.82 14.79 19.47
C LEU A 396 39.35 15.76 18.43
N LYS A 397 38.67 16.88 18.18
CA LYS A 397 39.01 17.89 17.15
C LYS A 397 39.11 17.31 15.73
N LEU A 398 38.23 16.35 15.42
CA LEU A 398 38.05 15.73 14.11
C LEU A 398 36.80 16.32 13.42
N ASP A 399 36.83 16.39 12.09
CA ASP A 399 35.71 16.86 11.31
C ASP A 399 34.46 15.97 11.51
N PRO A 400 33.24 16.52 11.51
CA PRO A 400 32.02 15.72 11.61
C PRO A 400 31.90 14.77 10.41
N ILE A 401 31.27 13.62 10.65
CA ILE A 401 30.89 12.67 9.58
C ILE A 401 29.54 13.09 9.02
N ASN A 402 29.44 13.09 7.69
CA ASN A 402 28.19 13.09 6.96
C ASN A 402 27.94 11.68 6.39
N LEU A 403 26.71 11.18 6.44
CA LEU A 403 26.37 9.84 5.95
C LEU A 403 26.48 9.73 4.43
N ASP A 404 26.22 10.82 3.71
CA ASP A 404 26.24 10.85 2.24
C ASP A 404 27.69 10.77 1.68
N ASP A 405 28.69 11.11 2.50
CA ASP A 405 30.12 11.09 2.13
C ASP A 405 30.82 9.77 2.50
N LEU A 406 30.09 8.79 3.05
CA LEU A 406 30.68 7.52 3.46
C LEU A 406 31.10 6.68 2.24
N PRO A 407 32.34 6.14 2.23
CA PRO A 407 32.79 5.24 1.18
C PRO A 407 32.01 3.91 1.25
N LEU A 408 31.62 3.37 0.08
CA LEU A 408 30.89 2.09 -0.03
C LEU A 408 31.82 0.88 -0.13
N ASP A 409 33.13 1.05 0.03
CA ASP A 409 34.19 0.04 -0.15
C ASP A 409 34.99 -0.25 1.13
N ASP A 410 34.48 0.17 2.32
CA ASP A 410 35.19 -0.07 3.58
C ASP A 410 35.34 -1.56 3.89
N SER A 411 36.57 -2.06 3.79
CA SER A 411 36.90 -3.48 3.99
C SER A 411 36.58 -4.01 5.39
N LYS A 412 36.62 -3.16 6.44
CA LYS A 412 36.30 -3.59 7.80
C LYS A 412 34.79 -3.85 7.95
N THR A 413 33.98 -3.05 7.29
CA THR A 413 32.52 -3.23 7.23
C THR A 413 32.19 -4.56 6.56
N TYR A 414 32.82 -4.87 5.40
CA TYR A 414 32.58 -6.17 4.73
C TYR A 414 33.07 -7.35 5.56
N GLN A 415 34.19 -7.25 6.26
CA GLN A 415 34.64 -8.31 7.18
C GLN A 415 33.64 -8.57 8.32
N LEU A 416 32.98 -7.53 8.84
CA LEU A 416 31.93 -7.66 9.84
C LEU A 416 30.70 -8.36 9.25
N LEU A 417 30.29 -7.97 8.03
CA LEU A 417 29.18 -8.61 7.31
C LEU A 417 29.48 -10.10 7.03
N GLN A 418 30.67 -10.41 6.52
CA GLN A 418 31.10 -11.80 6.23
C GLN A 418 31.09 -12.72 7.45
N LYS A 419 31.23 -12.17 8.65
CA LYS A 419 31.11 -12.90 9.92
C LYS A 419 29.66 -13.03 10.41
N GLY A 420 28.68 -12.46 9.72
CA GLY A 420 27.28 -12.44 10.15
C GLY A 420 27.01 -11.61 11.41
N LEU A 421 27.91 -10.68 11.75
CA LEU A 421 27.79 -9.83 12.93
C LEU A 421 26.86 -8.64 12.66
N THR A 422 25.65 -8.91 12.22
CA THR A 422 24.68 -7.93 11.72
C THR A 422 23.46 -7.74 12.64
N THR A 423 23.63 -8.02 13.94
CA THR A 423 22.59 -7.73 14.95
C THR A 423 22.32 -6.23 14.99
N ALA A 424 21.05 -5.83 14.95
CA ALA A 424 20.59 -4.45 14.85
C ALA A 424 20.98 -3.70 13.56
N VAL A 425 21.45 -4.42 12.53
CA VAL A 425 21.61 -3.85 11.19
C VAL A 425 20.31 -4.08 10.41
N PHE A 426 19.65 -3.00 10.01
CA PHE A 426 18.35 -3.05 9.35
C PHE A 426 18.34 -4.03 8.17
N GLN A 427 17.29 -4.86 8.10
CA GLN A 427 17.08 -5.92 7.09
C GLN A 427 18.13 -7.05 7.06
N LEU A 428 19.23 -6.97 7.82
CA LEU A 428 20.29 -7.97 7.84
C LEU A 428 20.39 -8.75 9.16
N GLU A 429 19.41 -8.61 10.05
CA GLU A 429 19.51 -9.09 11.44
C GLU A 429 18.83 -10.44 11.70
N SER A 430 17.93 -10.91 10.83
CA SER A 430 17.26 -12.19 11.03
C SER A 430 18.24 -13.35 10.86
N ARG A 431 17.97 -14.48 11.53
CA ARG A 431 18.82 -15.67 11.49
C ARG A 431 19.07 -16.15 10.05
N GLY A 432 18.02 -16.24 9.23
CA GLY A 432 18.14 -16.75 7.86
C GLY A 432 19.03 -15.88 6.98
N ILE A 433 18.84 -14.54 7.00
CA ILE A 433 19.69 -13.67 6.18
C ILE A 433 21.15 -13.67 6.65
N LYS A 434 21.42 -13.82 7.96
CA LYS A 434 22.78 -13.96 8.48
C LYS A 434 23.49 -15.19 7.94
N GLU A 435 22.77 -16.32 7.83
CA GLU A 435 23.29 -17.55 7.25
C GLU A 435 23.69 -17.34 5.76
N TYR A 436 22.86 -16.62 4.99
CA TYR A 436 23.16 -16.27 3.59
C TYR A 436 24.31 -15.26 3.46
N ILE A 437 24.39 -14.25 4.31
CA ILE A 437 25.51 -13.28 4.31
C ILE A 437 26.87 -14.00 4.51
N VAL A 438 26.92 -14.94 5.45
CA VAL A 438 28.13 -15.74 5.70
C VAL A 438 28.52 -16.60 4.51
N LYS A 439 27.54 -17.18 3.80
CA LYS A 439 27.78 -17.95 2.56
C LYS A 439 28.21 -17.05 1.39
N LEU A 440 27.55 -15.91 1.24
CA LEU A 440 27.77 -14.95 0.16
C LEU A 440 29.16 -14.30 0.26
N LYS A 441 29.62 -14.03 1.48
CA LYS A 441 30.89 -13.29 1.74
C LYS A 441 30.95 -11.98 0.93
N PRO A 442 30.02 -11.04 1.18
CA PRO A 442 29.95 -9.83 0.39
C PRO A 442 31.26 -9.04 0.46
N ASN A 443 31.69 -8.48 -0.65
CA ASN A 443 32.92 -7.68 -0.78
C ASN A 443 32.70 -6.36 -1.50
N ASN A 444 31.49 -6.10 -1.97
CA ASN A 444 31.03 -4.86 -2.57
C ASN A 444 29.58 -4.58 -2.18
N PHE A 445 29.09 -3.39 -2.53
CA PHE A 445 27.74 -2.95 -2.13
C PHE A 445 26.65 -3.64 -2.94
N GLU A 446 26.92 -3.98 -4.20
CA GLU A 446 26.02 -4.70 -5.11
C GLU A 446 25.63 -6.07 -4.56
N ASP A 447 26.54 -6.77 -3.91
CA ASP A 447 26.25 -8.04 -3.24
C ASP A 447 25.15 -7.93 -2.18
N ILE A 448 25.19 -6.82 -1.44
CA ILE A 448 24.20 -6.56 -0.37
C ILE A 448 22.85 -6.22 -1.00
N ILE A 449 22.84 -5.39 -2.03
CA ILE A 449 21.64 -5.03 -2.79
C ILE A 449 20.98 -6.30 -3.35
N THR A 450 21.77 -7.15 -4.02
CA THR A 450 21.29 -8.39 -4.61
C THR A 450 20.76 -9.37 -3.58
N LEU A 451 21.46 -9.52 -2.45
CA LEU A 451 21.01 -10.42 -1.37
C LEU A 451 19.66 -9.96 -0.80
N ILE A 452 19.48 -8.67 -0.52
CA ILE A 452 18.22 -8.13 -0.02
C ILE A 452 17.10 -8.30 -1.03
N ALA A 453 17.39 -8.18 -2.32
CA ALA A 453 16.42 -8.41 -3.39
C ALA A 453 15.99 -9.87 -3.49
N LEU A 454 16.93 -10.81 -3.35
CA LEU A 454 16.71 -12.26 -3.45
C LEU A 454 16.18 -12.90 -2.16
N TYR A 455 16.41 -12.31 -0.99
CA TYR A 455 15.96 -12.87 0.28
C TYR A 455 14.46 -12.61 0.50
N ARG A 456 13.62 -13.24 -0.32
CA ARG A 456 12.15 -13.18 -0.30
C ARG A 456 11.58 -14.57 -0.57
N PRO A 457 10.33 -14.88 -0.12
CA PRO A 457 9.74 -16.21 -0.26
C PRO A 457 9.86 -16.82 -1.67
N GLY A 458 9.47 -16.10 -2.71
CA GLY A 458 9.53 -16.60 -4.09
C GLY A 458 10.93 -16.99 -4.56
N PRO A 459 11.93 -16.08 -4.56
CA PRO A 459 13.29 -16.42 -4.92
C PRO A 459 13.94 -17.50 -4.04
N LEU A 460 13.58 -17.56 -2.75
CA LEU A 460 14.05 -18.61 -1.84
C LEU A 460 13.48 -19.98 -2.22
N GLU A 461 12.20 -20.08 -2.54
CA GLU A 461 11.55 -21.32 -2.99
C GLU A 461 12.10 -21.80 -4.33
N MET A 462 12.53 -20.88 -5.20
CA MET A 462 13.16 -21.16 -6.49
C MET A 462 14.68 -21.38 -6.40
N ASN A 463 15.25 -21.43 -5.20
CA ASN A 463 16.71 -21.61 -4.96
C ASN A 463 17.62 -20.54 -5.61
N MET A 464 17.07 -19.37 -5.94
CA MET A 464 17.81 -18.32 -6.67
C MET A 464 18.96 -17.71 -5.85
N VAL A 465 18.84 -17.70 -4.51
CA VAL A 465 19.90 -17.18 -3.62
C VAL A 465 21.12 -18.07 -3.68
N GLU A 466 20.94 -19.38 -3.59
CA GLU A 466 22.02 -20.36 -3.67
C GLU A 466 22.68 -20.32 -5.05
N THR A 467 21.90 -20.30 -6.12
CA THR A 467 22.41 -20.18 -7.50
C THR A 467 23.29 -18.93 -7.66
N TYR A 468 22.82 -17.77 -7.18
CA TYR A 468 23.60 -16.53 -7.20
C TYR A 468 24.94 -16.68 -6.45
N ILE A 469 24.90 -17.26 -5.24
CA ILE A 469 26.10 -17.47 -4.42
C ILE A 469 27.09 -18.42 -5.09
N GLU A 470 26.60 -19.55 -5.64
CA GLU A 470 27.47 -20.54 -6.31
C GLU A 470 28.14 -19.96 -7.56
N ARG A 471 27.40 -19.22 -8.38
CA ARG A 471 27.92 -18.55 -9.58
C ARG A 471 28.91 -17.44 -9.24
N LYS A 472 28.59 -16.59 -8.26
CA LYS A 472 29.52 -15.57 -7.77
C LYS A 472 30.87 -16.14 -7.35
N HIS A 473 30.88 -17.30 -6.73
CA HIS A 473 32.12 -17.96 -6.27
C HIS A 473 32.74 -18.88 -7.33
N GLY A 474 32.19 -18.92 -8.53
CA GLY A 474 32.71 -19.77 -9.62
C GLY A 474 32.56 -21.28 -9.36
N ARG A 475 31.61 -21.68 -8.52
CA ARG A 475 31.33 -23.10 -8.21
C ARG A 475 30.24 -23.69 -9.10
N GLU A 476 29.46 -22.86 -9.75
CA GLU A 476 28.51 -23.25 -10.78
C GLU A 476 28.88 -22.57 -12.10
N GLU A 477 29.18 -23.38 -13.15
CA GLU A 477 29.38 -22.88 -14.50
C GLU A 477 28.04 -22.53 -15.12
N PHE A 478 27.97 -21.42 -15.84
CA PHE A 478 26.79 -20.97 -16.57
C PHE A 478 27.19 -20.20 -17.82
N SER A 479 26.27 -20.10 -18.77
CA SER A 479 26.43 -19.29 -19.97
C SER A 479 25.28 -18.32 -20.09
N TYR A 480 25.53 -17.11 -20.54
CA TYR A 480 24.48 -16.12 -20.83
C TYR A 480 23.68 -16.47 -22.11
N GLY A 481 24.23 -17.32 -22.97
CA GLY A 481 23.62 -17.71 -24.25
C GLY A 481 23.76 -16.65 -25.35
N ASP A 482 23.74 -15.39 -25.01
CA ASP A 482 23.88 -14.26 -25.93
C ASP A 482 24.63 -13.10 -25.25
N GLU A 483 25.38 -12.30 -26.06
CA GLU A 483 26.17 -11.16 -25.58
C GLU A 483 25.28 -10.04 -25.02
N SER A 484 24.07 -9.86 -25.55
CA SER A 484 23.11 -8.86 -25.09
C SER A 484 22.55 -9.21 -23.71
N VAL A 485 22.32 -10.50 -23.44
CA VAL A 485 21.92 -11.02 -22.12
C VAL A 485 23.03 -10.83 -21.10
N GLU A 486 24.29 -11.06 -21.50
CA GLU A 486 25.45 -10.83 -20.64
C GLU A 486 25.49 -9.37 -20.15
N LYS A 487 25.31 -8.38 -21.03
CA LYS A 487 25.28 -6.97 -20.67
C LYS A 487 24.23 -6.63 -19.61
N ILE A 488 23.09 -7.32 -19.64
CA ILE A 488 21.98 -7.10 -18.69
C ILE A 488 22.21 -7.84 -17.37
N LEU A 489 22.72 -9.07 -17.43
CA LEU A 489 22.76 -9.99 -16.27
C LEU A 489 24.16 -10.18 -15.67
N ASP A 490 25.21 -9.57 -16.20
CA ASP A 490 26.57 -9.73 -15.68
C ASP A 490 26.69 -9.35 -14.19
N LYS A 491 26.14 -8.22 -13.79
CA LYS A 491 26.12 -7.74 -12.40
C LYS A 491 25.41 -8.72 -11.43
N THR A 492 24.58 -9.62 -11.95
CA THR A 492 23.81 -10.60 -11.18
C THR A 492 24.17 -12.05 -11.50
N HIS A 493 25.34 -12.28 -12.13
CA HIS A 493 25.88 -13.60 -12.48
C HIS A 493 24.86 -14.48 -13.22
N GLY A 494 24.14 -13.90 -14.21
CA GLY A 494 23.15 -14.61 -15.01
C GLY A 494 21.83 -14.92 -14.31
N VAL A 495 21.58 -14.36 -13.13
CA VAL A 495 20.30 -14.50 -12.41
C VAL A 495 19.45 -13.27 -12.67
N ILE A 496 18.20 -13.44 -13.07
CA ILE A 496 17.24 -12.34 -13.19
C ILE A 496 16.76 -11.96 -11.78
N VAL A 497 17.26 -10.85 -11.26
CA VAL A 497 16.98 -10.38 -9.88
C VAL A 497 16.06 -9.18 -9.86
N TYR A 498 16.31 -8.20 -10.74
CA TYR A 498 15.66 -6.91 -10.73
C TYR A 498 14.54 -6.81 -11.76
N GLN A 499 13.54 -6.01 -11.44
CA GLN A 499 12.42 -5.75 -12.36
C GLN A 499 12.89 -5.05 -13.65
N GLU A 500 13.88 -4.18 -13.52
CA GLU A 500 14.55 -3.51 -14.63
C GLU A 500 15.16 -4.50 -15.61
N GLN A 501 15.77 -5.57 -15.11
CA GLN A 501 16.33 -6.64 -15.96
C GLN A 501 15.24 -7.36 -16.77
N VAL A 502 14.06 -7.59 -16.18
CA VAL A 502 12.92 -8.17 -16.91
C VAL A 502 12.49 -7.24 -18.05
N MET A 503 12.44 -5.93 -17.81
CA MET A 503 12.06 -4.95 -18.82
C MET A 503 13.12 -4.85 -19.93
N GLN A 504 14.40 -4.79 -19.57
CA GLN A 504 15.52 -4.76 -20.51
C GLN A 504 15.59 -6.03 -21.38
N LEU A 505 15.35 -7.20 -20.78
CA LEU A 505 15.27 -8.46 -21.55
C LEU A 505 14.08 -8.48 -22.51
N ALA A 506 12.93 -7.93 -22.12
CA ALA A 506 11.76 -7.82 -23.00
C ALA A 506 12.03 -6.88 -24.19
N GLN A 507 12.76 -5.78 -23.98
CA GLN A 507 13.20 -4.89 -25.05
C GLN A 507 14.17 -5.60 -26.00
N GLU A 508 15.18 -6.26 -25.44
CA GLU A 508 16.24 -6.90 -26.22
C GLU A 508 15.71 -8.07 -27.05
N PHE A 509 14.89 -8.94 -26.45
CA PHE A 509 14.38 -10.12 -27.14
C PHE A 509 13.22 -9.83 -28.08
N SER A 510 12.34 -8.91 -27.73
CA SER A 510 11.06 -8.75 -28.44
C SER A 510 10.83 -7.34 -28.99
N GLY A 511 11.84 -6.45 -28.87
CA GLY A 511 11.72 -5.08 -29.37
C GLY A 511 10.66 -4.24 -28.65
N PHE A 512 10.25 -4.65 -27.45
CA PHE A 512 9.26 -3.89 -26.67
C PHE A 512 9.77 -2.49 -26.35
N THR A 513 8.88 -1.53 -26.37
CA THR A 513 9.13 -0.24 -25.70
C THR A 513 9.23 -0.44 -24.20
N LEU A 514 9.81 0.51 -23.48
CA LEU A 514 9.85 0.45 -22.00
C LEU A 514 8.45 0.45 -21.39
N GLY A 515 7.47 1.12 -22.03
CA GLY A 515 6.08 1.10 -21.60
C GLY A 515 5.45 -0.30 -21.69
N GLU A 516 5.59 -0.97 -22.81
CA GLU A 516 5.11 -2.35 -23.01
C GLU A 516 5.82 -3.34 -22.09
N ALA A 517 7.13 -3.18 -21.91
CA ALA A 517 7.92 -4.00 -21.00
C ALA A 517 7.47 -3.83 -19.52
N ASP A 518 7.04 -2.63 -19.10
CA ASP A 518 6.45 -2.42 -17.78
C ASP A 518 5.11 -3.15 -17.60
N ILE A 519 4.27 -3.16 -18.65
CA ILE A 519 3.00 -3.90 -18.62
C ILE A 519 3.27 -5.41 -18.44
N LEU A 520 4.20 -5.98 -19.20
CA LEU A 520 4.62 -7.38 -19.06
C LEU A 520 5.15 -7.68 -17.66
N ARG A 521 6.10 -6.88 -17.18
CA ARG A 521 6.68 -7.01 -15.83
C ARG A 521 5.60 -7.00 -14.74
N ARG A 522 4.60 -6.12 -14.87
CA ARG A 522 3.49 -6.01 -13.91
C ARG A 522 2.59 -7.23 -13.94
N ALA A 523 2.21 -7.72 -15.12
CA ALA A 523 1.42 -8.94 -15.29
C ALA A 523 2.10 -10.13 -14.60
N MET A 524 3.42 -10.29 -14.79
CA MET A 524 4.23 -11.29 -14.08
C MET A 524 4.22 -11.09 -12.57
N GLY A 525 4.45 -9.87 -12.10
CA GLY A 525 4.54 -9.55 -10.66
C GLY A 525 3.22 -9.74 -9.92
N LYS A 526 2.09 -9.39 -10.52
CA LYS A 526 0.74 -9.56 -9.96
C LYS A 526 0.14 -10.95 -10.20
N LYS A 527 0.81 -11.78 -11.00
CA LYS A 527 0.35 -13.13 -11.39
C LYS A 527 -1.05 -13.11 -12.02
N ILE A 528 -1.33 -12.10 -12.84
CA ILE A 528 -2.61 -11.95 -13.53
C ILE A 528 -2.54 -12.77 -14.82
N ALA A 529 -3.15 -13.96 -14.81
CA ALA A 529 -3.07 -14.90 -15.92
C ALA A 529 -3.61 -14.35 -17.24
N SER A 530 -4.69 -13.54 -17.21
CA SER A 530 -5.25 -12.91 -18.41
C SER A 530 -4.30 -11.88 -19.04
N GLU A 531 -3.71 -11.00 -18.22
CA GLU A 531 -2.73 -10.01 -18.71
C GLU A 531 -1.46 -10.69 -19.24
N MET A 532 -1.04 -11.81 -18.62
CA MET A 532 0.11 -12.61 -19.11
C MET A 532 -0.17 -13.23 -20.48
N GLU A 533 -1.37 -13.78 -20.69
CA GLU A 533 -1.73 -14.39 -21.97
C GLU A 533 -1.84 -13.33 -23.09
N GLU A 534 -2.34 -12.12 -22.76
CA GLU A 534 -2.39 -10.99 -23.69
C GLU A 534 -0.98 -10.53 -24.13
N GLN A 535 0.02 -10.60 -23.27
CA GLN A 535 1.40 -10.22 -23.58
C GLN A 535 2.20 -11.29 -24.31
N LYS A 536 1.75 -12.54 -24.30
CA LYS A 536 2.49 -13.68 -24.87
C LYS A 536 2.65 -13.59 -26.40
N GLU A 537 1.57 -13.29 -27.11
CA GLU A 537 1.61 -13.23 -28.57
C GLU A 537 2.43 -12.04 -29.10
N PRO A 538 2.29 -10.80 -28.57
CA PRO A 538 3.19 -9.70 -28.89
C PRO A 538 4.67 -10.00 -28.59
N PHE A 539 4.96 -10.65 -27.46
CA PHE A 539 6.33 -11.02 -27.09
C PHE A 539 6.94 -12.01 -28.10
N ILE A 540 6.19 -13.07 -28.47
CA ILE A 540 6.65 -14.07 -29.44
C ILE A 540 6.86 -13.46 -30.83
N THR A 541 5.91 -12.62 -31.28
CA THR A 541 5.98 -11.96 -32.59
C THR A 541 7.21 -11.05 -32.66
N GLY A 542 7.41 -10.20 -31.66
CA GLY A 542 8.59 -9.34 -31.57
C GLY A 542 9.88 -10.14 -31.51
N ALA A 543 9.92 -11.27 -30.77
CA ALA A 543 11.10 -12.13 -30.70
C ALA A 543 11.44 -12.80 -32.04
N ILE A 544 10.45 -13.14 -32.87
CA ILE A 544 10.66 -13.66 -34.23
C ILE A 544 11.22 -12.57 -35.13
N GLU A 545 10.71 -11.34 -35.03
CA GLU A 545 11.18 -10.22 -35.86
C GLU A 545 12.59 -9.76 -35.51
N THR A 546 12.98 -9.82 -34.21
CA THR A 546 14.34 -9.49 -33.75
C THR A 546 15.38 -10.61 -34.00
N VAL A 547 14.98 -11.74 -34.65
CA VAL A 547 15.86 -12.92 -34.91
C VAL A 547 16.29 -13.67 -33.65
N SER A 548 15.97 -13.18 -32.44
CA SER A 548 16.33 -13.80 -31.16
C SER A 548 15.68 -15.18 -30.94
N TYR A 549 14.49 -15.39 -31.52
CA TYR A 549 13.71 -16.63 -31.33
C TYR A 549 14.38 -17.88 -31.96
N THR A 550 15.12 -17.73 -33.05
CA THR A 550 15.81 -18.85 -33.73
C THR A 550 16.91 -19.44 -32.86
N HIS A 551 17.55 -18.63 -32.03
CA HIS A 551 18.61 -19.08 -31.13
C HIS A 551 18.03 -19.70 -29.85
N LEU A 552 16.94 -19.18 -29.30
CA LEU A 552 16.25 -19.74 -28.13
C LEU A 552 15.68 -21.14 -28.39
N ARG A 553 15.08 -21.35 -29.58
CA ARG A 553 14.53 -22.66 -29.96
C ARG A 553 15.57 -23.72 -30.25
N ALA A 554 16.78 -23.33 -30.67
CA ALA A 554 17.90 -24.25 -30.91
C ALA A 554 18.45 -24.87 -29.61
N HIS A 555 18.14 -24.33 -28.44
CA HIS A 555 18.57 -24.84 -27.14
C HIS A 555 17.49 -25.68 -26.43
N GLU A 556 16.26 -25.76 -26.96
CA GLU A 556 15.19 -26.61 -26.42
C GLU A 556 15.16 -28.02 -27.05
N THR A 557 15.96 -28.28 -28.05
CA THR A 557 16.18 -29.58 -28.67
C THR A 557 17.56 -30.12 -28.32
#